data_b75ff1574643d46575e883bc012a02c8
#
_entry.id   b75ff1574643d46575e883bc012a02c8
#
_cell.length_a   1.000
_cell.length_b   1.000
_cell.length_c   1.000
_cell.angle_alpha   90.00
_cell.angle_beta   90.00
_cell.angle_gamma   90.00
#
_symmetry.space_group_name_H-M   'P 1'
#
loop_
_entity.id
_entity.type
_entity.pdbx_description
1 polymer ?
#
loop_
_entity_poly.entity_id
_entity_poly.type
_entity_poly.pdbx_seq_one_letter_code
_entity_poly.pdbx_strand_id
1 'polypeptide(L)'
;MDCAECLGPAPDRRLPSFCRPCWQSIRPFEGPICPICGRPFGSPIALAHSPSHRCGSCRESPPAFDCALSPYAYEGVLARAIHLFKYRKCVSLAGPLADLMLAWKEKIPPVDLVLAVPLHSKRLRAREFNQSLLLADHIAASLSLPLSLNHLRRVRATLPQTELHRAERAGNVRRAFAAQQSADLQDRTVLIVDDVLTTGATVNECAKALRRAGVKGVIVWTLARRV
;
A
#
# COMPACT_ATOMS: atom_id res chain seq x y z
N MET A 1 10.39 19.54 19.79
CA MET A 1 9.84 18.16 19.68
C MET A 1 11.04 17.24 19.45
N ASP A 2 11.00 16.07 20.08
CA ASP A 2 12.08 15.09 19.94
C ASP A 2 11.75 14.08 18.85
N CYS A 3 12.79 13.56 18.22
CA CYS A 3 12.66 12.56 17.19
C CYS A 3 12.12 11.25 17.80
N ALA A 4 11.07 10.71 17.21
CA ALA A 4 10.41 9.49 17.67
C ALA A 4 11.31 8.24 17.56
N GLU A 5 12.42 8.33 16.87
CA GLU A 5 13.38 7.22 16.70
C GLU A 5 14.61 7.37 17.61
N CYS A 6 15.36 8.47 17.46
CA CYS A 6 16.65 8.63 18.16
C CYS A 6 16.56 9.49 19.42
N LEU A 7 15.40 10.05 19.75
CA LEU A 7 15.12 10.95 20.87
C LEU A 7 15.90 12.29 20.83
N GLY A 8 16.69 12.53 19.79
CA GLY A 8 17.36 13.80 19.56
C GLY A 8 16.38 14.86 19.00
N PRO A 9 16.83 16.11 18.83
CA PRO A 9 15.98 17.20 18.36
C PRO A 9 15.46 16.94 16.93
N ALA A 10 14.16 17.22 16.72
CA ALA A 10 13.49 17.12 15.42
C ALA A 10 12.97 18.51 14.99
N PRO A 11 13.83 19.40 14.52
CA PRO A 11 13.49 20.79 14.22
C PRO A 11 12.75 20.98 12.87
N ASP A 12 12.77 19.97 12.00
CA ASP A 12 12.21 20.10 10.66
C ASP A 12 10.68 20.01 10.70
N ARG A 13 10.00 21.13 10.47
CA ARG A 13 8.53 21.21 10.43
C ARG A 13 7.91 20.38 9.30
N ARG A 14 8.69 20.01 8.26
CA ARG A 14 8.25 19.18 7.15
C ARG A 14 8.30 17.68 7.48
N LEU A 15 9.01 17.32 8.56
CA LEU A 15 9.17 15.95 9.04
C LEU A 15 8.65 15.86 10.49
N PRO A 16 7.33 15.90 10.69
CA PRO A 16 6.77 15.88 12.03
C PRO A 16 7.20 14.61 12.78
N SER A 17 7.73 14.80 13.98
CA SER A 17 8.21 13.73 14.86
C SER A 17 9.49 13.00 14.42
N PHE A 18 10.19 13.43 13.38
CA PHE A 18 11.45 12.81 12.95
C PHE A 18 12.52 13.86 12.64
N CYS A 19 13.78 13.56 12.98
CA CYS A 19 14.91 14.34 12.50
C CYS A 19 15.30 13.90 11.08
N ARG A 20 15.95 14.79 10.34
CA ARG A 20 16.37 14.52 8.97
C ARG A 20 17.31 13.30 8.84
N PRO A 21 18.32 13.09 9.70
CA PRO A 21 19.17 11.89 9.62
C PRO A 21 18.38 10.58 9.75
N CYS A 22 17.45 10.48 10.72
CA CYS A 22 16.60 9.31 10.85
C CYS A 22 15.72 9.10 9.62
N TRP A 23 15.08 10.16 9.12
CA TRP A 23 14.25 10.05 7.91
C TRP A 23 15.05 9.60 6.69
N GLN A 24 16.26 10.15 6.53
CA GLN A 24 17.17 9.78 5.46
C GLN A 24 17.78 8.39 5.60
N SER A 25 17.66 7.72 6.75
CA SER A 25 18.05 6.32 6.92
C SER A 25 17.06 5.32 6.30
N ILE A 26 15.85 5.76 5.92
CA ILE A 26 14.90 4.92 5.22
C ILE A 26 15.48 4.57 3.84
N ARG A 27 15.71 3.27 3.60
CA ARG A 27 16.26 2.77 2.34
C ARG A 27 15.25 1.88 1.63
N PRO A 28 15.14 1.99 0.30
CA PRO A 28 14.36 1.06 -0.48
C PRO A 28 15.02 -0.32 -0.52
N PHE A 29 14.27 -1.32 -0.95
CA PHE A 29 14.85 -2.61 -1.27
C PHE A 29 15.86 -2.48 -2.40
N GLU A 30 17.01 -3.11 -2.20
CA GLU A 30 18.01 -3.31 -3.23
C GLU A 30 17.86 -4.69 -3.86
N GLY A 31 18.17 -4.78 -5.16
CA GLY A 31 18.14 -6.04 -5.89
C GLY A 31 16.77 -6.45 -6.46
N PRO A 32 16.67 -7.70 -6.90
CA PRO A 32 15.54 -8.18 -7.66
C PRO A 32 14.30 -8.42 -6.80
N ILE A 33 13.13 -8.12 -7.38
CA ILE A 33 11.82 -8.31 -6.75
C ILE A 33 10.92 -9.17 -7.64
N CYS A 34 9.97 -9.85 -7.05
CA CYS A 34 8.92 -10.56 -7.79
C CYS A 34 8.09 -9.56 -8.62
N PRO A 35 7.97 -9.74 -9.96
CA PRO A 35 7.26 -8.80 -10.83
C PRO A 35 5.77 -8.70 -10.52
N ILE A 36 5.19 -9.70 -9.84
CA ILE A 36 3.76 -9.68 -9.48
C ILE A 36 3.53 -9.03 -8.12
N CYS A 37 4.18 -9.50 -7.06
CA CYS A 37 3.86 -9.03 -5.72
C CYS A 37 4.92 -8.09 -5.12
N GLY A 38 6.01 -7.78 -5.81
CA GLY A 38 7.08 -6.90 -5.33
C GLY A 38 7.91 -7.47 -4.18
N ARG A 39 7.79 -8.78 -3.86
CA ARG A 39 8.61 -9.39 -2.80
C ARG A 39 10.07 -9.43 -3.23
N PRO A 40 11.02 -8.95 -2.41
CA PRO A 40 12.44 -9.10 -2.71
C PRO A 40 12.84 -10.57 -2.71
N PHE A 41 13.74 -10.94 -3.59
CA PHE A 41 14.40 -12.23 -3.59
C PHE A 41 15.67 -12.17 -2.74
N GLY A 42 15.94 -13.25 -2.02
CA GLY A 42 17.15 -13.35 -1.18
C GLY A 42 18.47 -13.48 -1.99
N SER A 43 18.37 -13.73 -3.31
CA SER A 43 19.52 -13.85 -4.19
C SER A 43 19.19 -13.31 -5.59
N PRO A 44 20.13 -12.59 -6.23
CA PRO A 44 19.96 -12.15 -7.62
C PRO A 44 19.98 -13.31 -8.63
N ILE A 45 20.50 -14.47 -8.25
CA ILE A 45 20.60 -15.67 -9.11
C ILE A 45 19.23 -16.11 -9.64
N ALA A 46 18.17 -15.92 -8.84
CA ALA A 46 16.79 -16.25 -9.24
C ALA A 46 16.35 -15.57 -10.55
N LEU A 47 16.87 -14.37 -10.83
CA LEU A 47 16.54 -13.61 -12.05
C LEU A 47 17.63 -13.67 -13.13
N ALA A 48 18.82 -14.16 -12.84
CA ALA A 48 19.90 -14.25 -13.82
C ALA A 48 19.51 -15.10 -15.03
N HIS A 49 18.71 -16.15 -14.82
CA HIS A 49 18.26 -17.07 -15.85
C HIS A 49 16.77 -16.92 -16.20
N SER A 50 16.01 -16.10 -15.49
CA SER A 50 14.58 -15.88 -15.74
C SER A 50 14.16 -14.49 -15.27
N PRO A 51 14.25 -13.44 -16.11
CA PRO A 51 13.89 -12.06 -15.73
C PRO A 51 12.43 -11.90 -15.26
N SER A 52 11.55 -12.80 -15.71
CA SER A 52 10.13 -12.83 -15.32
C SER A 52 9.82 -13.79 -14.16
N HIS A 53 10.85 -14.25 -13.44
CA HIS A 53 10.68 -15.21 -12.35
C HIS A 53 9.70 -14.69 -11.28
N ARG A 54 8.70 -15.50 -10.96
CA ARG A 54 7.70 -15.21 -9.90
C ARG A 54 8.08 -15.95 -8.63
N CYS A 55 7.83 -15.32 -7.48
CA CYS A 55 8.03 -16.00 -6.19
C CYS A 55 7.08 -17.20 -6.04
N GLY A 56 7.43 -18.17 -5.19
CA GLY A 56 6.65 -19.39 -4.96
C GLY A 56 5.16 -19.11 -4.73
N SER A 57 4.84 -18.18 -3.82
CA SER A 57 3.44 -17.84 -3.52
C SER A 57 2.66 -17.32 -4.75
N CYS A 58 3.30 -16.55 -5.64
CA CYS A 58 2.65 -16.05 -6.86
C CYS A 58 2.53 -17.10 -7.96
N ARG A 59 3.35 -18.16 -7.92
CA ARG A 59 3.23 -19.32 -8.82
C ARG A 59 2.11 -20.25 -8.38
N GLU A 60 2.05 -20.54 -7.07
CA GLU A 60 1.05 -21.45 -6.48
C GLU A 60 -0.36 -20.84 -6.45
N SER A 61 -0.44 -19.54 -6.14
CA SER A 61 -1.71 -18.82 -6.03
C SER A 61 -1.56 -17.40 -6.60
N PRO A 62 -1.74 -17.24 -7.93
CA PRO A 62 -1.68 -15.94 -8.58
C PRO A 62 -2.69 -14.96 -7.98
N PRO A 63 -2.28 -13.74 -7.63
CA PRO A 63 -3.21 -12.72 -7.15
C PRO A 63 -4.10 -12.19 -8.29
N ALA A 64 -5.20 -11.53 -7.92
CA ALA A 64 -6.11 -10.90 -8.87
C ALA A 64 -5.64 -9.50 -9.36
N PHE A 65 -4.58 -8.95 -8.78
CA PHE A 65 -3.91 -7.76 -9.27
C PHE A 65 -2.76 -8.13 -10.22
N ASP A 66 -2.41 -7.23 -11.13
CA ASP A 66 -1.39 -7.48 -12.16
C ASP A 66 0.02 -7.32 -11.58
N CYS A 67 0.24 -6.25 -10.84
CA CYS A 67 1.50 -6.06 -10.11
C CYS A 67 1.32 -5.24 -8.83
N ALA A 68 2.28 -5.37 -7.92
CA ALA A 68 2.35 -4.58 -6.70
C ALA A 68 3.75 -3.98 -6.52
N LEU A 69 3.81 -2.66 -6.34
CA LEU A 69 5.00 -1.93 -5.95
C LEU A 69 4.96 -1.63 -4.45
N SER A 70 6.02 -2.03 -3.74
CA SER A 70 6.20 -1.77 -2.30
C SER A 70 7.70 -1.57 -2.07
N PRO A 71 8.20 -0.35 -2.25
CA PRO A 71 9.65 -0.13 -2.37
C PRO A 71 10.43 -0.28 -1.07
N TYR A 72 9.78 -0.23 0.10
CA TYR A 72 10.45 -0.21 1.39
C TYR A 72 10.08 -1.40 2.27
N ALA A 73 11.01 -1.80 3.17
CA ALA A 73 10.71 -2.73 4.26
C ALA A 73 9.86 -2.04 5.34
N TYR A 74 8.91 -2.78 5.93
CA TYR A 74 8.16 -2.31 7.09
C TYR A 74 8.97 -2.53 8.36
N GLU A 75 9.98 -1.68 8.61
CA GLU A 75 10.90 -1.76 9.74
C GLU A 75 11.45 -0.39 10.13
N GLY A 76 12.15 -0.31 11.26
CA GLY A 76 12.84 0.88 11.76
C GLY A 76 12.01 2.16 11.75
N VAL A 77 12.61 3.25 11.30
CA VAL A 77 12.00 4.58 11.20
C VAL A 77 10.68 4.57 10.44
N LEU A 78 10.62 3.85 9.32
CA LEU A 78 9.41 3.79 8.50
C LEU A 78 8.25 3.09 9.21
N ALA A 79 8.53 1.98 9.91
CA ALA A 79 7.50 1.30 10.69
C ALA A 79 6.98 2.18 11.83
N ARG A 80 7.88 2.94 12.49
CA ARG A 80 7.52 3.92 13.52
C ARG A 80 6.66 5.05 12.94
N ALA A 81 7.03 5.60 11.78
CA ALA A 81 6.26 6.66 11.12
C ALA A 81 4.86 6.18 10.73
N ILE A 82 4.73 5.00 10.13
CA ILE A 82 3.44 4.40 9.79
C ILE A 82 2.62 4.13 11.07
N HIS A 83 3.24 3.72 12.16
CA HIS A 83 2.56 3.52 13.43
C HIS A 83 2.00 4.83 14.00
N LEU A 84 2.79 5.92 14.02
CA LEU A 84 2.34 7.25 14.45
C LEU A 84 1.20 7.75 13.57
N PHE A 85 1.31 7.59 12.26
CA PHE A 85 0.29 7.94 11.28
C PHE A 85 -1.03 7.18 11.54
N LYS A 86 -0.97 5.86 11.78
CA LYS A 86 -2.16 5.01 11.98
C LYS A 86 -2.85 5.18 13.34
N TYR A 87 -2.06 5.31 14.41
CA TYR A 87 -2.57 5.12 15.77
C TYR A 87 -2.41 6.34 16.67
N ARG A 88 -1.55 7.29 16.31
CA ARG A 88 -1.36 8.56 17.04
C ARG A 88 -1.92 9.76 16.28
N LYS A 89 -2.70 9.51 15.23
CA LYS A 89 -3.39 10.53 14.42
C LYS A 89 -2.44 11.62 13.88
N CYS A 90 -1.17 11.27 13.65
CA CYS A 90 -0.19 12.20 13.10
C CYS A 90 -0.40 12.34 11.58
N VAL A 91 -1.54 12.97 11.19
CA VAL A 91 -1.95 13.11 9.78
C VAL A 91 -0.96 13.94 8.96
N SER A 92 -0.17 14.82 9.62
CA SER A 92 0.89 15.60 8.98
C SER A 92 2.02 14.77 8.39
N LEU A 93 2.10 13.47 8.74
CA LEU A 93 2.99 12.51 8.08
C LEU A 93 2.51 12.07 6.70
N ALA A 94 1.26 12.37 6.29
CA ALA A 94 0.73 11.92 5.00
C ALA A 94 1.60 12.40 3.81
N GLY A 95 1.94 13.69 3.79
CA GLY A 95 2.80 14.26 2.74
C GLY A 95 4.19 13.59 2.69
N PRO A 96 4.99 13.64 3.76
CA PRO A 96 6.30 12.98 3.78
C PRO A 96 6.29 11.49 3.43
N LEU A 97 5.25 10.75 3.85
CA LEU A 97 5.09 9.33 3.50
C LEU A 97 4.71 9.15 2.02
N ALA A 98 3.85 10.02 1.49
CA ALA A 98 3.52 10.02 0.07
C ALA A 98 4.73 10.39 -0.80
N ASP A 99 5.59 11.31 -0.36
CA ASP A 99 6.83 11.69 -1.06
C ASP A 99 7.78 10.50 -1.19
N LEU A 100 7.89 9.64 -0.17
CA LEU A 100 8.64 8.38 -0.26
C LEU A 100 8.07 7.46 -1.34
N MET A 101 6.74 7.39 -1.49
CA MET A 101 6.12 6.63 -2.57
C MET A 101 6.41 7.28 -3.92
N LEU A 102 6.19 8.59 -4.05
CA LEU A 102 6.33 9.35 -5.29
C LEU A 102 7.74 9.33 -5.87
N ALA A 103 8.76 9.09 -5.05
CA ALA A 103 10.12 8.82 -5.53
C ALA A 103 10.20 7.61 -6.49
N TRP A 104 9.15 6.80 -6.55
CA TRP A 104 9.05 5.59 -7.38
C TRP A 104 7.98 5.67 -8.46
N LYS A 105 7.41 6.84 -8.71
CA LYS A 105 6.29 7.03 -9.64
C LYS A 105 6.57 6.51 -11.06
N GLU A 106 7.81 6.61 -11.53
CA GLU A 106 8.24 6.13 -12.86
C GLU A 106 8.19 4.59 -13.01
N LYS A 107 8.04 3.86 -11.90
CA LYS A 107 7.87 2.39 -11.90
C LYS A 107 6.42 1.96 -11.96
N ILE A 108 5.47 2.90 -11.86
CA ILE A 108 4.05 2.62 -11.94
C ILE A 108 3.64 2.57 -13.42
N PRO A 109 3.04 1.47 -13.89
CA PRO A 109 2.48 1.42 -15.24
C PRO A 109 1.41 2.50 -15.42
N PRO A 110 1.07 2.86 -16.66
CA PRO A 110 -0.05 3.78 -16.94
C PRO A 110 -1.34 3.31 -16.28
N VAL A 111 -2.03 4.21 -15.59
CA VAL A 111 -3.29 3.98 -14.88
C VAL A 111 -4.26 5.12 -15.13
N ASP A 112 -5.54 4.85 -15.07
CA ASP A 112 -6.61 5.81 -15.38
C ASP A 112 -7.24 6.44 -14.15
N LEU A 113 -7.16 5.76 -12.98
CA LEU A 113 -7.91 6.11 -11.77
C LEU A 113 -7.17 5.64 -10.53
N VAL A 114 -7.15 6.46 -9.49
CA VAL A 114 -6.61 6.11 -8.17
C VAL A 114 -7.73 5.74 -7.21
N LEU A 115 -7.52 4.68 -6.44
CA LEU A 115 -8.42 4.17 -5.41
C LEU A 115 -7.63 3.92 -4.13
N ALA A 116 -8.19 4.29 -2.98
CA ALA A 116 -7.64 3.91 -1.69
C ALA A 116 -8.24 2.60 -1.20
N VAL A 117 -7.47 1.76 -0.50
CA VAL A 117 -8.05 0.63 0.24
C VAL A 117 -9.00 1.17 1.31
N PRO A 118 -10.31 0.80 1.27
CA PRO A 118 -11.27 1.36 2.19
C PRO A 118 -11.20 0.73 3.59
N LEU A 119 -11.39 1.54 4.60
CA LEU A 119 -11.62 1.10 5.96
C LEU A 119 -13.11 0.74 6.16
N HIS A 120 -13.37 -0.22 7.04
CA HIS A 120 -14.73 -0.44 7.53
C HIS A 120 -15.17 0.72 8.44
N SER A 121 -16.46 1.08 8.42
CA SER A 121 -17.01 2.21 9.17
C SER A 121 -16.64 2.22 10.67
N LYS A 122 -16.58 1.06 11.32
CA LYS A 122 -16.12 0.95 12.72
C LYS A 122 -14.67 1.43 12.90
N ARG A 123 -13.77 1.06 11.97
CA ARG A 123 -12.37 1.51 12.03
C ARG A 123 -12.20 2.96 11.63
N LEU A 124 -13.00 3.42 10.67
CA LEU A 124 -12.99 4.81 10.25
C LEU A 124 -13.43 5.72 11.43
N ARG A 125 -14.46 5.35 12.16
CA ARG A 125 -14.86 6.08 13.37
C ARG A 125 -13.80 6.06 14.47
N ALA A 126 -13.13 4.94 14.68
CA ALA A 126 -12.07 4.84 15.71
C ALA A 126 -10.80 5.61 15.36
N ARG A 127 -10.46 5.70 14.06
CA ARG A 127 -9.26 6.40 13.57
C ARG A 127 -9.52 7.83 13.14
N GLU A 128 -10.80 8.19 12.86
CA GLU A 128 -11.28 9.47 12.32
C GLU A 128 -10.86 9.74 10.87
N PHE A 129 -9.93 9.00 10.30
CA PHE A 129 -9.47 9.14 8.93
C PHE A 129 -9.06 7.78 8.32
N ASN A 130 -8.95 7.75 7.00
CA ASN A 130 -8.40 6.63 6.26
C ASN A 130 -7.00 6.99 5.77
N GLN A 131 -5.97 6.35 6.34
CA GLN A 131 -4.57 6.59 6.00
C GLN A 131 -4.26 6.31 4.52
N SER A 132 -4.84 5.25 3.96
CA SER A 132 -4.65 4.91 2.55
C SER A 132 -5.28 5.96 1.63
N LEU A 133 -6.37 6.62 2.08
CA LEU A 133 -7.00 7.72 1.34
C LEU A 133 -6.13 8.97 1.35
N LEU A 134 -5.54 9.33 2.49
CA LEU A 134 -4.63 10.48 2.55
C LEU A 134 -3.40 10.30 1.65
N LEU A 135 -2.83 9.08 1.62
CA LEU A 135 -1.73 8.77 0.68
C LEU A 135 -2.22 8.83 -0.77
N ALA A 136 -3.39 8.25 -1.06
CA ALA A 136 -3.96 8.22 -2.41
C ALA A 136 -4.26 9.63 -2.94
N ASP A 137 -4.70 10.55 -2.09
CA ASP A 137 -4.96 11.94 -2.43
C ASP A 137 -3.69 12.67 -2.90
N HIS A 138 -2.60 12.57 -2.12
CA HIS A 138 -1.30 13.10 -2.51
C HIS A 138 -0.77 12.50 -3.82
N ILE A 139 -0.94 11.18 -3.99
CA ILE A 139 -0.51 10.46 -5.20
C ILE A 139 -1.33 10.90 -6.41
N ALA A 140 -2.65 10.94 -6.29
CA ALA A 140 -3.56 11.32 -7.37
C ALA A 140 -3.26 12.76 -7.83
N ALA A 141 -3.10 13.69 -6.90
CA ALA A 141 -2.73 15.07 -7.20
C ALA A 141 -1.39 15.16 -7.93
N SER A 142 -0.36 14.45 -7.47
CA SER A 142 0.98 14.45 -8.08
C SER A 142 1.01 13.83 -9.47
N LEU A 143 0.17 12.81 -9.73
CA LEU A 143 0.06 12.15 -11.02
C LEU A 143 -0.97 12.81 -11.96
N SER A 144 -1.70 13.84 -11.49
CA SER A 144 -2.82 14.46 -12.21
C SER A 144 -3.89 13.45 -12.62
N LEU A 145 -4.18 12.49 -11.74
CA LEU A 145 -5.17 11.44 -11.96
C LEU A 145 -6.41 11.65 -11.09
N PRO A 146 -7.59 11.24 -11.54
CA PRO A 146 -8.80 11.27 -10.73
C PRO A 146 -8.67 10.31 -9.53
N LEU A 147 -9.12 10.75 -8.35
CA LEU A 147 -9.26 9.94 -7.14
C LEU A 147 -10.72 9.54 -6.95
N SER A 148 -11.00 8.25 -6.87
CA SER A 148 -12.35 7.76 -6.59
C SER A 148 -12.55 7.41 -5.12
N LEU A 149 -13.61 7.94 -4.54
CA LEU A 149 -13.99 7.72 -3.14
C LEU A 149 -15.07 6.63 -2.97
N ASN A 150 -15.81 6.32 -4.03
CA ASN A 150 -17.08 5.57 -3.93
C ASN A 150 -17.06 4.22 -4.63
N HIS A 151 -16.19 4.00 -5.61
CA HIS A 151 -16.21 2.78 -6.42
C HIS A 151 -15.78 1.52 -5.67
N LEU A 152 -15.05 1.64 -4.56
CA LEU A 152 -14.63 0.50 -3.74
C LEU A 152 -15.04 0.71 -2.29
N ARG A 153 -15.77 -0.24 -1.71
CA ARG A 153 -16.25 -0.17 -0.33
C ARG A 153 -15.91 -1.43 0.44
N ARG A 154 -15.67 -1.29 1.75
CA ARG A 154 -15.53 -2.41 2.67
C ARG A 154 -16.89 -2.70 3.31
N VAL A 155 -17.53 -3.78 2.90
CA VAL A 155 -18.91 -4.13 3.27
C VAL A 155 -19.00 -5.02 4.51
N ARG A 156 -17.89 -5.62 4.94
CA ARG A 156 -17.85 -6.51 6.11
C ARG A 156 -16.81 -6.05 7.13
N ALA A 157 -17.19 -5.98 8.41
CA ALA A 157 -16.25 -5.83 9.51
C ALA A 157 -15.36 -7.09 9.62
N THR A 158 -14.07 -6.88 9.82
CA THR A 158 -13.10 -7.98 9.98
C THR A 158 -12.17 -7.64 11.13
N LEU A 159 -11.60 -8.64 11.77
CA LEU A 159 -10.61 -8.43 12.83
C LEU A 159 -9.39 -7.66 12.31
N PRO A 160 -8.68 -6.91 13.17
CA PRO A 160 -7.40 -6.30 12.80
C PRO A 160 -6.43 -7.38 12.28
N GLN A 161 -5.83 -7.14 11.11
CA GLN A 161 -4.87 -8.11 10.55
C GLN A 161 -3.59 -8.25 11.40
N THR A 162 -3.33 -7.28 12.27
CA THR A 162 -2.23 -7.31 13.24
C THR A 162 -2.45 -8.35 14.34
N GLU A 163 -3.69 -8.72 14.62
CA GLU A 163 -4.11 -9.70 15.63
C GLU A 163 -4.24 -11.12 15.09
N LEU A 164 -3.99 -11.32 13.79
CA LEU A 164 -4.19 -12.60 13.12
C LEU A 164 -2.89 -13.21 12.65
N HIS A 165 -2.80 -14.53 12.74
CA HIS A 165 -1.73 -15.29 12.09
C HIS A 165 -1.81 -15.18 10.56
N ARG A 166 -0.67 -15.40 9.89
CA ARG A 166 -0.56 -15.23 8.43
C ARG A 166 -1.61 -16.03 7.64
N ALA A 167 -1.89 -17.27 8.07
CA ALA A 167 -2.85 -18.15 7.41
C ALA A 167 -4.30 -17.64 7.53
N GLU A 168 -4.66 -17.01 8.65
CA GLU A 168 -6.02 -16.54 8.94
C GLU A 168 -6.38 -15.26 8.19
N ARG A 169 -5.36 -14.47 7.78
CA ARG A 169 -5.58 -13.15 7.13
C ARG A 169 -6.36 -13.26 5.84
N ALA A 170 -6.17 -14.31 5.05
CA ALA A 170 -6.89 -14.52 3.81
C ALA A 170 -8.38 -14.82 4.07
N GLY A 171 -8.68 -15.70 5.00
CA GLY A 171 -10.06 -16.02 5.40
C GLY A 171 -10.79 -14.81 6.00
N ASN A 172 -10.09 -14.04 6.84
CA ASN A 172 -10.65 -12.87 7.51
C ASN A 172 -11.16 -11.79 6.54
N VAL A 173 -10.48 -11.55 5.42
CA VAL A 173 -10.87 -10.50 4.44
C VAL A 173 -11.64 -11.04 3.24
N ARG A 174 -11.90 -12.36 3.17
CA ARG A 174 -12.64 -12.96 2.06
C ARG A 174 -14.00 -12.31 1.88
N ARG A 175 -14.31 -11.82 0.66
CA ARG A 175 -15.56 -11.12 0.33
C ARG A 175 -15.87 -9.91 1.23
N ALA A 176 -14.86 -9.28 1.82
CA ALA A 176 -15.07 -8.10 2.66
C ALA A 176 -15.17 -6.80 1.86
N PHE A 177 -14.94 -6.83 0.55
CA PHE A 177 -14.97 -5.68 -0.33
C PHE A 177 -15.98 -5.87 -1.46
N ALA A 178 -16.61 -4.77 -1.84
CA ALA A 178 -17.48 -4.67 -2.99
C ALA A 178 -17.07 -3.46 -3.84
N ALA A 179 -17.10 -3.62 -5.15
CA ALA A 179 -16.95 -2.53 -6.09
C ALA A 179 -18.32 -2.24 -6.73
N GLN A 180 -18.61 -0.95 -6.89
CA GLN A 180 -19.81 -0.52 -7.61
C GLN A 180 -19.55 -0.68 -9.10
N GLN A 181 -20.45 -1.37 -9.81
CA GLN A 181 -20.43 -1.39 -11.27
C GLN A 181 -20.74 0.02 -11.80
N SER A 182 -19.87 0.53 -12.64
CA SER A 182 -19.96 1.87 -13.20
C SER A 182 -19.24 1.90 -14.54
N ALA A 183 -19.73 2.72 -15.47
CA ALA A 183 -19.05 3.00 -16.73
C ALA A 183 -17.64 3.58 -16.50
N ASP A 184 -17.41 4.29 -15.39
CA ASP A 184 -16.12 4.86 -15.03
C ASP A 184 -15.06 3.81 -14.69
N LEU A 185 -15.47 2.57 -14.36
CA LEU A 185 -14.57 1.45 -14.08
C LEU A 185 -14.37 0.51 -15.26
N GLN A 186 -15.30 0.54 -16.20
CA GLN A 186 -15.28 -0.40 -17.33
C GLN A 186 -14.02 -0.19 -18.16
N ASP A 187 -13.29 -1.28 -18.40
CA ASP A 187 -12.06 -1.34 -19.20
C ASP A 187 -10.90 -0.46 -18.70
N ARG A 188 -11.01 0.13 -17.50
CA ARG A 188 -9.96 0.96 -16.89
C ARG A 188 -8.86 0.13 -16.22
N THR A 189 -7.67 0.71 -16.18
CA THR A 189 -6.58 0.27 -15.30
C THR A 189 -6.56 1.15 -14.06
N VAL A 190 -6.72 0.56 -12.89
CA VAL A 190 -6.82 1.28 -11.63
C VAL A 190 -5.59 1.09 -10.74
N LEU A 191 -5.23 2.14 -10.00
CA LEU A 191 -4.19 2.12 -8.99
C LEU A 191 -4.83 2.00 -7.60
N ILE A 192 -4.58 0.90 -6.91
CA ILE A 192 -4.97 0.73 -5.50
C ILE A 192 -3.82 1.16 -4.61
N VAL A 193 -4.07 2.14 -3.74
CA VAL A 193 -3.10 2.64 -2.76
C VAL A 193 -3.41 2.11 -1.36
N ASP A 194 -2.38 1.60 -0.67
CA ASP A 194 -2.42 1.20 0.74
C ASP A 194 -1.10 1.56 1.42
N ASP A 195 -1.06 1.47 2.75
CA ASP A 195 0.16 1.80 3.51
C ASP A 195 1.14 0.62 3.60
N VAL A 196 0.68 -0.59 3.94
CA VAL A 196 1.56 -1.75 4.16
C VAL A 196 1.02 -3.02 3.51
N LEU A 197 1.81 -3.58 2.63
CA LEU A 197 1.58 -4.90 2.05
C LEU A 197 2.16 -5.98 2.97
N THR A 198 1.30 -6.78 3.57
CA THR A 198 1.71 -7.94 4.38
C THR A 198 1.64 -9.23 3.56
N THR A 199 0.55 -9.96 3.63
CA THR A 199 0.27 -11.13 2.79
C THR A 199 -0.30 -10.78 1.42
N GLY A 200 -0.74 -9.55 1.21
CA GLY A 200 -1.47 -9.11 0.02
C GLY A 200 -2.97 -9.47 0.04
N ALA A 201 -3.46 -10.14 1.08
CA ALA A 201 -4.85 -10.61 1.13
C ALA A 201 -5.88 -9.48 0.97
N THR A 202 -5.66 -8.33 1.60
CA THR A 202 -6.56 -7.16 1.49
C THR A 202 -6.64 -6.64 0.07
N VAL A 203 -5.50 -6.29 -0.53
CA VAL A 203 -5.45 -5.75 -1.89
C VAL A 203 -5.90 -6.76 -2.93
N ASN A 204 -5.67 -8.06 -2.69
CA ASN A 204 -6.16 -9.13 -3.55
C ASN A 204 -7.70 -9.23 -3.53
N GLU A 205 -8.34 -9.10 -2.38
CA GLU A 205 -9.82 -9.06 -2.31
C GLU A 205 -10.39 -7.77 -2.90
N CYS A 206 -9.71 -6.63 -2.77
CA CYS A 206 -10.04 -5.40 -3.48
C CYS A 206 -9.96 -5.61 -5.00
N ALA A 207 -8.85 -6.19 -5.49
CA ALA A 207 -8.66 -6.50 -6.91
C ALA A 207 -9.74 -7.44 -7.45
N LYS A 208 -10.10 -8.50 -6.71
CA LYS A 208 -11.20 -9.40 -7.08
C LYS A 208 -12.54 -8.66 -7.20
N ALA A 209 -12.82 -7.73 -6.30
CA ALA A 209 -14.04 -6.93 -6.36
C ALA A 209 -14.06 -6.03 -7.60
N LEU A 210 -12.95 -5.35 -7.89
CA LEU A 210 -12.79 -4.47 -9.05
C LEU A 210 -12.85 -5.23 -10.38
N ARG A 211 -12.20 -6.41 -10.47
CA ARG A 211 -12.31 -7.27 -11.66
C ARG A 211 -13.76 -7.69 -11.96
N ARG A 212 -14.54 -8.03 -10.91
CA ARG A 212 -15.97 -8.34 -11.08
C ARG A 212 -16.80 -7.13 -11.52
N ALA A 213 -16.32 -5.92 -11.27
CA ALA A 213 -16.96 -4.67 -11.71
C ALA A 213 -16.52 -4.21 -13.10
N GLY A 214 -15.72 -5.02 -13.84
CA GLY A 214 -15.30 -4.73 -15.22
C GLY A 214 -13.96 -4.01 -15.35
N VAL A 215 -13.18 -3.87 -14.28
CA VAL A 215 -11.86 -3.26 -14.34
C VAL A 215 -10.90 -4.15 -15.13
N LYS A 216 -10.22 -3.57 -16.14
CA LYS A 216 -9.26 -4.27 -17.02
C LYS A 216 -7.91 -4.52 -16.36
N GLY A 217 -7.35 -3.53 -15.66
CA GLY A 217 -6.05 -3.60 -14.99
C GLY A 217 -6.13 -3.19 -13.53
N VAL A 218 -5.40 -3.89 -12.65
CA VAL A 218 -5.30 -3.53 -11.22
C VAL A 218 -3.84 -3.50 -10.81
N ILE A 219 -3.34 -2.31 -10.56
CA ILE A 219 -2.00 -2.04 -10.03
C ILE A 219 -2.12 -1.74 -8.54
N VAL A 220 -1.21 -2.24 -7.74
CA VAL A 220 -1.17 -1.98 -6.29
C VAL A 220 0.08 -1.17 -5.96
N TRP A 221 -0.07 -0.10 -5.21
CA TRP A 221 1.05 0.69 -4.70
C TRP A 221 0.94 0.85 -3.19
N THR A 222 1.91 0.33 -2.47
CA THR A 222 1.99 0.49 -1.02
C THR A 222 3.31 1.11 -0.62
N LEU A 223 3.29 1.87 0.48
CA LEU A 223 4.50 2.51 0.99
C LEU A 223 5.54 1.46 1.41
N ALA A 224 5.12 0.46 2.18
CA ALA A 224 6.02 -0.55 2.69
C ALA A 224 5.44 -1.97 2.57
N ARG A 225 6.33 -2.96 2.68
CA ARG A 225 5.89 -4.35 2.82
C ARG A 225 6.57 -5.04 3.99
N ARG A 226 5.86 -5.99 4.57
CA ARG A 226 6.42 -6.93 5.53
C ARG A 226 7.08 -8.10 4.77
N VAL A 227 8.36 -8.30 4.98
CA VAL A 227 9.16 -9.38 4.39
C VAL A 227 9.13 -10.61 5.29
#